data_aa596850cb2ff00fd93b422717560a03
#
_entry.id   aa596850cb2ff00fd93b422717560a03
#
_cell.length_a   1.000
_cell.length_b   1.000
_cell.length_c   1.000
_cell.angle_alpha   90.00
_cell.angle_beta   90.00
_cell.angle_gamma   90.00
#
_symmetry.space_group_name_H-M   'P 1'
#
loop_
_entity.id
_entity.type
_entity.pdbx_description
1 polymer ?
#
loop_
_entity_poly.entity_id
_entity_poly.type
_entity_poly.pdbx_seq_one_letter_code
_entity_poly.pdbx_strand_id
1 'polypeptide(L)'
;MNDKCVVLNAKKMNFDGKLDFSILSSDVAVYEDTAEQQLLERIQGADIIVTKEMPVSAEMIQRFPESVKLICEAGTGYNNIDLEAARKKGITVCNIPAYSTERVAHTAIMMILNLSSAMQMQMKMLACGNHDNFTRNLQVPHVEVN
;
A
#
# COMPACT_ATOMS: atom_id res chain seq x y z
N MET A 1 17.35 -0.48 24.74
CA MET A 1 15.95 -0.08 25.01
C MET A 1 15.07 -1.05 24.26
N ASN A 2 14.12 -1.68 24.92
CA ASN A 2 13.18 -2.57 24.23
C ASN A 2 11.96 -1.73 23.89
N ASP A 3 11.99 -1.10 22.71
CA ASP A 3 10.85 -0.32 22.24
C ASP A 3 9.72 -1.30 21.87
N LYS A 4 8.53 -1.09 22.43
CA LYS A 4 7.35 -1.90 22.11
C LYS A 4 6.81 -1.50 20.74
N CYS A 5 6.82 -2.44 19.82
CA CYS A 5 6.30 -2.27 18.47
C CYS A 5 4.92 -2.93 18.32
N VAL A 6 3.97 -2.21 17.76
CA VAL A 6 2.62 -2.73 17.50
C VAL A 6 2.30 -2.66 16.01
N VAL A 7 2.07 -3.82 15.41
CA VAL A 7 1.63 -3.96 14.01
C VAL A 7 0.11 -4.09 13.99
N LEU A 8 -0.59 -3.13 13.38
CA LEU A 8 -2.05 -3.00 13.52
C LEU A 8 -2.86 -3.77 12.48
N ASN A 9 -2.31 -4.01 11.30
CA ASN A 9 -3.04 -4.64 10.19
C ASN A 9 -2.10 -5.48 9.32
N ALA A 10 -1.49 -6.48 9.95
CA ALA A 10 -0.51 -7.39 9.35
C ALA A 10 -1.02 -8.06 8.07
N LYS A 11 -2.31 -8.40 7.99
CA LYS A 11 -2.94 -9.00 6.82
C LYS A 11 -2.75 -8.19 5.54
N LYS A 12 -2.71 -6.86 5.63
CA LYS A 12 -2.46 -6.00 4.46
C LYS A 12 -1.00 -5.97 4.02
N MET A 13 -0.08 -6.40 4.87
CA MET A 13 1.36 -6.44 4.60
C MET A 13 1.85 -7.84 4.26
N ASN A 14 1.37 -8.84 5.00
CA ASN A 14 1.82 -10.22 4.97
C ASN A 14 0.82 -11.14 4.23
N PHE A 15 0.46 -10.77 2.99
CA PHE A 15 -0.54 -11.50 2.19
C PHE A 15 -0.08 -12.90 1.77
N ASP A 16 1.21 -13.19 1.77
CA ASP A 16 1.80 -14.50 1.41
C ASP A 16 2.36 -15.26 2.62
N GLY A 17 2.22 -14.72 3.83
CA GLY A 17 2.62 -15.34 5.08
C GLY A 17 4.13 -15.41 5.32
N LYS A 18 4.95 -14.68 4.53
CA LYS A 18 6.41 -14.77 4.61
C LYS A 18 7.09 -13.69 5.44
N LEU A 19 6.36 -12.65 5.83
CA LEU A 19 6.95 -11.59 6.65
C LEU A 19 7.07 -12.05 8.10
N ASP A 20 8.28 -11.96 8.63
CA ASP A 20 8.55 -12.16 10.04
C ASP A 20 8.63 -10.80 10.74
N PHE A 21 7.62 -10.47 11.51
CA PHE A 21 7.56 -9.22 12.26
C PHE A 21 8.43 -9.22 13.52
N SER A 22 8.95 -10.36 13.96
CA SER A 22 9.81 -10.44 15.14
C SER A 22 11.14 -9.68 14.96
N ILE A 23 11.52 -9.40 13.71
CA ILE A 23 12.70 -8.60 13.39
C ILE A 23 12.57 -7.11 13.75
N LEU A 24 11.34 -6.61 13.96
CA LEU A 24 11.11 -5.19 14.23
C LEU A 24 11.51 -4.80 15.65
N SER A 25 11.27 -5.67 16.62
CA SER A 25 11.60 -5.45 18.01
C SER A 25 11.57 -6.78 18.78
N SER A 26 12.25 -6.84 19.91
CA SER A 26 12.11 -7.95 20.88
C SER A 26 10.75 -7.96 21.60
N ASP A 27 10.03 -6.83 21.59
CA ASP A 27 8.64 -6.69 22.11
C ASP A 27 7.75 -6.24 20.97
N VAL A 28 7.19 -7.19 20.22
CA VAL A 28 6.30 -6.93 19.11
C VAL A 28 4.93 -7.57 19.30
N ALA A 29 3.87 -6.78 19.22
CA ALA A 29 2.49 -7.25 19.15
C ALA A 29 1.98 -7.13 17.70
N VAL A 30 1.45 -8.24 17.16
CA VAL A 30 0.98 -8.29 15.78
C VAL A 30 -0.51 -8.58 15.74
N TYR A 31 -1.27 -7.72 15.11
CA TYR A 31 -2.70 -7.87 14.86
C TYR A 31 -2.96 -8.00 13.36
N GLU A 32 -3.72 -9.02 12.97
CA GLU A 32 -4.07 -9.28 11.57
C GLU A 32 -4.88 -8.12 10.96
N ASP A 33 -5.83 -7.60 11.73
CA ASP A 33 -6.63 -6.44 11.38
C ASP A 33 -7.03 -5.69 12.64
N THR A 34 -7.24 -4.37 12.54
CA THR A 34 -7.59 -3.52 13.67
C THR A 34 -8.73 -2.59 13.29
N ALA A 35 -9.87 -2.74 13.93
CA ALA A 35 -10.95 -1.78 13.81
C ALA A 35 -10.60 -0.47 14.53
N GLU A 36 -11.18 0.64 14.08
CA GLU A 36 -10.94 1.97 14.64
C GLU A 36 -11.14 2.02 16.15
N GLN A 37 -12.20 1.35 16.64
CA GLN A 37 -12.54 1.31 18.07
C GLN A 37 -11.51 0.57 18.93
N GLN A 38 -10.75 -0.34 18.34
CA GLN A 38 -9.73 -1.15 19.01
C GLN A 38 -8.35 -0.50 19.02
N LEU A 39 -8.15 0.51 18.14
CA LEU A 39 -6.85 1.13 17.93
C LEU A 39 -6.22 1.59 19.24
N LEU A 40 -6.93 2.41 19.99
CA LEU A 40 -6.42 3.02 21.22
C LEU A 40 -6.09 2.00 22.32
N GLU A 41 -6.85 0.92 22.40
CA GLU A 41 -6.57 -0.18 23.33
C GLU A 41 -5.28 -0.91 22.95
N ARG A 42 -5.13 -1.23 21.66
CA ARG A 42 -3.99 -2.02 21.15
C ARG A 42 -2.65 -1.31 21.23
N ILE A 43 -2.66 0.01 21.11
CA ILE A 43 -1.41 0.81 21.15
C ILE A 43 -1.02 1.23 22.59
N GLN A 44 -1.69 0.76 23.63
CA GLN A 44 -1.31 1.07 24.99
C GLN A 44 0.12 0.62 25.31
N GLY A 45 0.95 1.57 25.76
CA GLY A 45 2.36 1.36 26.02
C GLY A 45 3.23 1.10 24.78
N ALA A 46 2.71 1.29 23.58
CA ALA A 46 3.50 1.21 22.36
C ALA A 46 4.40 2.44 22.21
N ASP A 47 5.61 2.22 21.73
CA ASP A 47 6.56 3.27 21.28
C ASP A 47 6.47 3.46 19.78
N ILE A 48 6.27 2.35 19.05
CA ILE A 48 6.26 2.29 17.60
C ILE A 48 4.94 1.65 17.12
N ILE A 49 4.30 2.29 16.15
CA ILE A 49 3.11 1.78 15.48
C ILE A 49 3.45 1.52 14.02
N VAL A 50 3.15 0.32 13.53
CA VAL A 50 3.23 -0.03 12.11
C VAL A 50 1.81 -0.22 11.57
N THR A 51 1.49 0.50 10.51
CA THR A 51 0.18 0.44 9.85
C THR A 51 0.32 0.41 8.34
N LYS A 52 -0.73 -0.01 7.64
CA LYS A 52 -0.83 0.08 6.18
C LYS A 52 -2.24 0.47 5.77
N GLU A 53 -2.33 1.64 5.10
CA GLU A 53 -3.61 2.13 4.55
C GLU A 53 -4.75 2.18 5.59
N MET A 54 -4.40 2.41 6.84
CA MET A 54 -5.35 2.58 7.93
C MET A 54 -5.55 4.07 8.19
N PRO A 55 -6.78 4.59 8.22
CA PRO A 55 -7.02 5.99 8.59
C PRO A 55 -6.57 6.26 10.03
N VAL A 56 -5.74 7.29 10.19
CA VAL A 56 -5.26 7.79 11.49
C VAL A 56 -5.54 9.29 11.55
N SER A 57 -6.73 9.64 12.03
CA SER A 57 -7.19 11.01 12.05
C SER A 57 -6.52 11.85 13.16
N ALA A 58 -6.65 13.17 13.07
CA ALA A 58 -6.19 14.09 14.10
C ALA A 58 -6.78 13.78 15.48
N GLU A 59 -8.07 13.45 15.53
CA GLU A 59 -8.77 13.11 16.78
C GLU A 59 -8.19 11.84 17.42
N MET A 60 -7.87 10.83 16.62
CA MET A 60 -7.21 9.61 17.08
C MET A 60 -5.82 9.93 17.63
N ILE A 61 -5.01 10.67 16.89
CA ILE A 61 -3.64 11.02 17.28
C ILE A 61 -3.63 11.79 18.61
N GLN A 62 -4.57 12.70 18.81
CA GLN A 62 -4.69 13.43 20.09
C GLN A 62 -4.87 12.49 21.29
N ARG A 63 -5.53 11.35 21.08
CA ARG A 63 -5.81 10.34 22.12
C ARG A 63 -4.71 9.28 22.26
N PHE A 64 -3.69 9.29 21.41
CA PHE A 64 -2.59 8.34 21.50
C PHE A 64 -1.82 8.49 22.83
N PRO A 65 -1.35 7.37 23.40
CA PRO A 65 -0.47 7.41 24.57
C PRO A 65 0.79 8.24 24.32
N GLU A 66 1.31 8.88 25.37
CA GLU A 66 2.56 9.67 25.32
C GLU A 66 3.81 8.81 25.00
N SER A 67 3.70 7.49 25.15
CA SER A 67 4.75 6.55 24.77
C SER A 67 5.00 6.51 23.26
N VAL A 68 3.96 6.73 22.44
CA VAL A 68 4.06 6.64 20.97
C VAL A 68 4.97 7.74 20.44
N LYS A 69 6.06 7.35 19.79
CA LYS A 69 7.05 8.25 19.19
C LYS A 69 7.15 8.13 17.69
N LEU A 70 6.75 6.98 17.12
CA LEU A 70 6.91 6.68 15.71
C LEU A 70 5.67 5.98 15.15
N ILE A 71 5.20 6.48 13.99
CA ILE A 71 4.23 5.78 13.14
C ILE A 71 4.92 5.44 11.83
N CYS A 72 4.95 4.14 11.49
CA CYS A 72 5.48 3.64 10.23
C CYS A 72 4.31 3.24 9.32
N GLU A 73 4.11 3.98 8.24
CA GLU A 73 3.22 3.55 7.15
C GLU A 73 3.96 2.55 6.26
N ALA A 74 3.52 1.31 6.22
CA ALA A 74 4.13 0.23 5.42
C ALA A 74 3.71 0.31 3.94
N GLY A 75 3.70 1.50 3.40
CA GLY A 75 3.33 1.84 2.03
C GLY A 75 3.98 3.12 1.57
N THR A 76 3.80 3.46 0.28
CA THR A 76 4.30 4.72 -0.28
C THR A 76 3.40 5.89 0.09
N GLY A 77 2.08 5.73 -0.04
CA GLY A 77 1.10 6.76 0.32
C GLY A 77 0.94 6.87 1.83
N TYR A 78 0.83 8.08 2.32
CA TYR A 78 0.65 8.41 3.75
C TYR A 78 -0.49 9.41 4.00
N ASN A 79 -1.35 9.62 3.00
CA ASN A 79 -2.49 10.55 3.09
C ASN A 79 -3.55 10.13 4.12
N ASN A 80 -3.48 8.90 4.58
CA ASN A 80 -4.32 8.30 5.61
C ASN A 80 -3.92 8.73 7.03
N ILE A 81 -2.78 9.43 7.21
CA ILE A 81 -2.26 9.86 8.51
C ILE A 81 -2.26 11.39 8.58
N ASP A 82 -2.82 11.98 9.62
CA ASP A 82 -2.76 13.41 9.86
C ASP A 82 -1.37 13.82 10.36
N LEU A 83 -0.54 14.30 9.43
CA LEU A 83 0.85 14.67 9.72
C LEU A 83 0.96 15.89 10.64
N GLU A 84 0.01 16.82 10.55
CA GLU A 84 0.04 18.03 11.39
C GLU A 84 -0.25 17.68 12.86
N ALA A 85 -1.24 16.85 13.09
CA ALA A 85 -1.56 16.34 14.43
C ALA A 85 -0.40 15.51 15.01
N ALA A 86 0.21 14.62 14.20
CA ALA A 86 1.38 13.84 14.61
C ALA A 86 2.54 14.75 15.02
N ARG A 87 2.85 15.76 14.19
CA ARG A 87 3.91 16.72 14.48
C ARG A 87 3.66 17.52 15.76
N LYS A 88 2.42 17.99 15.97
CA LYS A 88 2.05 18.73 17.20
C LYS A 88 2.22 17.88 18.45
N LYS A 89 2.01 16.56 18.34
CA LYS A 89 2.16 15.61 19.43
C LYS A 89 3.60 15.07 19.57
N GLY A 90 4.53 15.50 18.72
CA GLY A 90 5.92 15.05 18.73
C GLY A 90 6.11 13.63 18.21
N ILE A 91 5.17 13.11 17.41
CA ILE A 91 5.24 11.79 16.80
C ILE A 91 5.86 11.91 15.40
N THR A 92 6.91 11.14 15.16
CA THR A 92 7.52 11.03 13.83
C THR A 92 6.68 10.11 12.95
N VAL A 93 6.50 10.46 11.67
CA VAL A 93 5.84 9.60 10.69
C VAL A 93 6.85 9.27 9.59
N CYS A 94 6.97 8.00 9.26
CA CYS A 94 7.77 7.53 8.12
C CYS A 94 6.96 6.59 7.22
N ASN A 95 7.40 6.45 5.98
CA ASN A 95 6.80 5.61 4.95
C ASN A 95 7.89 4.85 4.16
N ILE A 96 7.47 4.05 3.15
CA ILE A 96 8.37 3.34 2.23
C ILE A 96 8.23 3.95 0.83
N PRO A 97 9.02 4.97 0.48
CA PRO A 97 8.73 5.84 -0.66
C PRO A 97 8.92 5.21 -2.04
N ALA A 98 9.77 4.21 -2.20
CA ALA A 98 10.22 3.79 -3.53
C ALA A 98 10.12 2.28 -3.82
N TYR A 99 9.56 1.46 -2.94
CA TYR A 99 9.58 -0.01 -3.07
C TYR A 99 8.82 -0.52 -4.30
N SER A 100 7.84 0.20 -4.80
CA SER A 100 6.98 -0.22 -5.92
C SER A 100 7.19 0.58 -7.20
N THR A 101 8.13 1.51 -7.25
CA THR A 101 8.32 2.45 -8.38
C THR A 101 8.45 1.74 -9.72
N GLU A 102 9.32 0.73 -9.83
CA GLU A 102 9.50 -0.01 -11.07
C GLU A 102 8.23 -0.76 -11.49
N ARG A 103 7.53 -1.38 -10.55
CA ARG A 103 6.29 -2.13 -10.83
C ARG A 103 5.19 -1.22 -11.32
N VAL A 104 5.03 -0.05 -10.72
CA VAL A 104 4.05 0.96 -11.15
C VAL A 104 4.40 1.47 -12.53
N ALA A 105 5.66 1.82 -12.80
CA ALA A 105 6.12 2.26 -14.10
C ALA A 105 5.89 1.20 -15.19
N HIS A 106 6.28 -0.06 -14.94
CA HIS A 106 6.04 -1.16 -15.88
C HIS A 106 4.55 -1.35 -16.18
N THR A 107 3.71 -1.30 -15.15
CA THR A 107 2.26 -1.46 -15.32
C THR A 107 1.69 -0.32 -16.15
N ALA A 108 2.11 0.92 -15.92
CA ALA A 108 1.66 2.07 -16.69
C ALA A 108 2.06 1.94 -18.17
N ILE A 109 3.31 1.61 -18.47
CA ILE A 109 3.80 1.40 -19.84
C ILE A 109 3.06 0.23 -20.49
N MET A 110 2.88 -0.89 -19.78
CA MET A 110 2.13 -2.03 -20.29
C MET A 110 0.69 -1.64 -20.66
N MET A 111 0.02 -0.85 -19.84
CA MET A 111 -1.34 -0.37 -20.14
C MET A 111 -1.36 0.53 -21.38
N ILE A 112 -0.41 1.47 -21.51
CA ILE A 112 -0.28 2.33 -22.68
C ILE A 112 -0.09 1.49 -23.95
N LEU A 113 0.84 0.55 -23.95
CA LEU A 113 1.11 -0.32 -25.09
C LEU A 113 -0.10 -1.21 -25.43
N ASN A 114 -0.77 -1.77 -24.45
CA ASN A 114 -1.99 -2.58 -24.67
C ASN A 114 -3.11 -1.76 -25.29
N LEU A 115 -3.32 -0.53 -24.83
CA LEU A 115 -4.34 0.36 -25.38
C LEU A 115 -3.99 0.81 -26.80
N SER A 116 -2.76 1.24 -27.04
CA SER A 116 -2.32 1.72 -28.36
C SER A 116 -2.33 0.64 -29.44
N SER A 117 -2.02 -0.60 -29.08
CA SER A 117 -2.08 -1.76 -29.99
C SER A 117 -3.42 -2.45 -30.06
N ALA A 118 -4.43 -1.99 -29.29
CA ALA A 118 -5.73 -2.66 -29.16
C ALA A 118 -5.60 -4.16 -28.79
N MET A 119 -4.62 -4.53 -27.99
CA MET A 119 -4.24 -5.91 -27.67
C MET A 119 -5.43 -6.76 -27.23
N GLN A 120 -6.29 -6.24 -26.35
CA GLN A 120 -7.44 -6.99 -25.85
C GLN A 120 -8.44 -7.34 -26.96
N MET A 121 -8.64 -6.42 -27.91
CA MET A 121 -9.51 -6.66 -29.06
C MET A 121 -8.93 -7.76 -29.96
N GLN A 122 -7.63 -7.70 -30.23
CA GLN A 122 -6.93 -8.72 -31.03
C GLN A 122 -6.98 -10.10 -30.36
N MET A 123 -6.75 -10.17 -29.06
CA MET A 123 -6.88 -11.43 -28.29
C MET A 123 -8.30 -12.00 -28.37
N LYS A 124 -9.32 -11.16 -28.27
CA LYS A 124 -10.71 -11.57 -28.41
C LYS A 124 -11.03 -12.09 -29.82
N MET A 125 -10.51 -11.42 -30.86
CA MET A 125 -10.66 -11.89 -32.25
C MET A 125 -10.04 -13.29 -32.39
N LEU A 126 -8.83 -13.50 -31.93
CA LEU A 126 -8.16 -14.82 -31.98
C LEU A 126 -8.95 -15.89 -31.22
N ALA A 127 -9.45 -15.58 -30.03
CA ALA A 127 -10.24 -16.52 -29.24
C ALA A 127 -11.55 -16.94 -29.92
N CYS A 128 -12.09 -16.08 -30.80
CA CYS A 128 -13.28 -16.37 -31.62
C CYS A 128 -12.89 -16.99 -32.99
N GLY A 129 -11.64 -17.34 -33.24
CA GLY A 129 -11.21 -17.88 -34.54
C GLY A 129 -11.13 -16.85 -35.65
N ASN A 130 -11.21 -15.57 -35.36
CA ASN A 130 -11.05 -14.51 -36.34
C ASN A 130 -9.57 -14.11 -36.46
N HIS A 131 -8.97 -14.42 -37.61
CA HIS A 131 -7.56 -14.14 -37.93
C HIS A 131 -7.37 -12.97 -38.90
N ASP A 132 -8.43 -12.25 -39.26
CA ASP A 132 -8.39 -11.21 -40.29
C ASP A 132 -7.40 -10.08 -39.97
N ASN A 133 -7.19 -9.79 -38.69
CA ASN A 133 -6.23 -8.77 -38.25
C ASN A 133 -4.76 -9.11 -38.59
N PHE A 134 -4.47 -10.39 -38.85
CA PHE A 134 -3.12 -10.86 -39.19
C PHE A 134 -2.96 -11.14 -40.70
N THR A 135 -4.06 -11.34 -41.43
CA THR A 135 -4.05 -11.81 -42.81
C THR A 135 -4.46 -10.77 -43.84
N ARG A 136 -5.23 -9.74 -43.39
CA ARG A 136 -5.85 -8.75 -44.30
C ARG A 136 -5.64 -7.39 -43.78
N ASN A 137 -4.90 -6.61 -43.67
CA ASN A 137 -4.83 -5.25 -43.11
C ASN A 137 -5.47 -5.13 -41.72
N LEU A 138 -4.77 -4.55 -40.81
CA LEU A 138 -5.18 -4.30 -39.45
C LEU A 138 -6.60 -3.69 -39.38
N GLN A 139 -7.61 -4.49 -39.03
CA GLN A 139 -9.00 -4.03 -38.89
C GLN A 139 -9.17 -3.20 -37.60
N VAL A 140 -8.29 -3.41 -36.63
CA VAL A 140 -8.26 -2.65 -35.39
C VAL A 140 -7.23 -1.55 -35.55
N PRO A 141 -7.65 -0.28 -35.62
CA PRO A 141 -6.73 0.83 -35.80
C PRO A 141 -5.80 0.93 -34.58
N HIS A 142 -4.53 1.15 -34.85
CA HIS A 142 -3.63 1.65 -33.82
C HIS A 142 -4.03 3.09 -33.48
N VAL A 143 -4.08 3.41 -32.20
CA VAL A 143 -4.23 4.81 -31.79
C VAL A 143 -2.92 5.50 -32.13
N GLU A 144 -2.96 6.41 -33.10
CA GLU A 144 -1.83 7.30 -33.34
C GLU A 144 -1.68 8.22 -32.13
N VAL A 145 -0.62 8.03 -31.41
CA VAL A 145 -0.25 8.92 -30.30
C VAL A 145 0.55 10.07 -30.95
N ASN A 146 -0.14 11.18 -31.23
CA ASN A 146 0.48 12.43 -31.61
C ASN A 146 1.06 13.16 -30.40
#